data_9b805ea1f8d123ea47a774a2bbd37693
#
_entry.id   9b805ea1f8d123ea47a774a2bbd37693
#
_cell.length_a   1.000
_cell.length_b   1.000
_cell.length_c   1.000
_cell.angle_alpha   90.00
_cell.angle_beta   90.00
_cell.angle_gamma   90.00
#
_symmetry.space_group_name_H-M   'P 1'
#
loop_
_entity.id
_entity.type
_entity.pdbx_description
1 polymer ?
#
loop_
_entity_poly.entity_id
_entity_poly.type
_entity_poly.pdbx_seq_one_letter_code
_entity_poly.pdbx_strand_id
1 'polypeptide(L)'
;MGLIESLSVDNRQRLEAIATKQRNTLNFKAFEPLPAEVLVKHFKATLFTAETVPNAELEAIKLLSNSDEWSAGIISINPLWIVHNSRHTLARQQSDLMHEFAHVILKHEMVRYDSQTGLPQRLQKYEDEAVYLGGCLQIPRRGLLWAKQKQMTISQVALHFNASEDMVKFRSNVN
;
A
#
# COMPACT_ATOMS: atom_id res chain seq x y z
N MET A 1 -4.95 17.48 -0.33
CA MET A 1 -5.40 17.89 -1.68
C MET A 1 -4.15 18.13 -2.54
N GLY A 2 -3.52 17.13 -3.07
CA GLY A 2 -2.27 17.26 -3.83
C GLY A 2 -1.82 16.00 -4.57
N LEU A 3 -2.05 14.84 -4.02
CA LEU A 3 -1.54 13.56 -4.56
C LEU A 3 -2.13 13.15 -5.92
N ILE A 4 -3.32 13.63 -6.27
CA ILE A 4 -4.02 13.23 -7.49
C ILE A 4 -3.61 14.07 -8.69
N GLU A 5 -3.23 15.33 -8.46
CA GLU A 5 -2.83 16.28 -9.51
C GLU A 5 -1.44 15.98 -10.08
N SER A 6 -0.59 15.26 -9.32
CA SER A 6 0.78 14.92 -9.75
C SER A 6 0.85 13.78 -10.77
N LEU A 7 -0.16 12.89 -10.84
CA LEU A 7 -0.20 11.77 -11.77
C LEU A 7 -1.00 12.09 -13.03
N SER A 8 -0.36 12.02 -14.20
CA SER A 8 -1.03 12.14 -15.49
C SER A 8 -2.11 11.07 -15.68
N VAL A 9 -3.08 11.33 -16.54
CA VAL A 9 -4.15 10.36 -16.91
C VAL A 9 -3.52 9.05 -17.40
N ASP A 10 -2.53 9.13 -18.27
CA ASP A 10 -1.85 7.94 -18.82
C ASP A 10 -1.18 7.13 -17.73
N ASN A 11 -0.54 7.79 -16.76
CA ASN A 11 0.10 7.09 -15.65
C ASN A 11 -0.92 6.39 -14.75
N ARG A 12 -2.05 7.04 -14.45
CA ARG A 12 -3.15 6.42 -13.71
C ARG A 12 -3.71 5.19 -14.44
N GLN A 13 -3.92 5.27 -15.75
CA GLN A 13 -4.38 4.12 -16.56
C GLN A 13 -3.37 2.97 -16.54
N ARG A 14 -2.07 3.28 -16.64
CA ARG A 14 -0.99 2.29 -16.51
C ARG A 14 -1.05 1.57 -15.16
N LEU A 15 -1.20 2.31 -14.06
CA LEU A 15 -1.25 1.76 -12.71
C LEU A 15 -2.50 0.90 -12.48
N GLU A 16 -3.67 1.31 -13.00
CA GLU A 16 -4.89 0.48 -13.01
C GLU A 16 -4.70 -0.84 -13.77
N ALA A 17 -4.02 -0.80 -14.92
CA ALA A 17 -3.72 -2.00 -15.70
C ALA A 17 -2.77 -2.94 -14.95
N ILE A 18 -1.74 -2.39 -14.27
CA ILE A 18 -0.83 -3.16 -13.42
C ILE A 18 -1.59 -3.83 -12.27
N ALA A 19 -2.45 -3.09 -11.55
CA ALA A 19 -3.25 -3.66 -10.48
C ALA A 19 -4.17 -4.78 -10.97
N THR A 20 -4.84 -4.57 -12.11
CA THR A 20 -5.70 -5.58 -12.73
C THR A 20 -4.90 -6.84 -13.09
N LYS A 21 -3.73 -6.68 -13.71
CA LYS A 21 -2.84 -7.80 -14.05
C LYS A 21 -2.40 -8.56 -12.79
N GLN A 22 -1.98 -7.83 -11.74
CA GLN A 22 -1.53 -8.45 -10.48
C GLN A 22 -2.66 -9.23 -9.81
N ARG A 23 -3.87 -8.66 -9.73
CA ARG A 23 -5.04 -9.36 -9.17
C ARG A 23 -5.40 -10.61 -9.97
N ASN A 24 -5.37 -10.54 -11.31
CA ASN A 24 -5.63 -11.69 -12.18
C ASN A 24 -4.59 -12.80 -11.98
N THR A 25 -3.31 -12.45 -11.85
CA THR A 25 -2.23 -13.41 -11.53
C THR A 25 -2.50 -14.17 -10.23
N LEU A 26 -3.13 -13.48 -9.27
CA LEU A 26 -3.51 -14.04 -7.96
C LEU A 26 -4.89 -14.70 -7.96
N ASN A 27 -5.58 -14.76 -9.11
CA ASN A 27 -6.95 -15.28 -9.29
C ASN A 27 -8.03 -14.50 -8.50
N PHE A 28 -7.83 -13.19 -8.27
CA PHE A 28 -8.80 -12.31 -7.62
C PHE A 28 -9.55 -11.46 -8.64
N LYS A 29 -10.89 -11.56 -8.63
CA LYS A 29 -11.77 -10.70 -9.43
C LYS A 29 -11.84 -9.29 -8.83
N ALA A 30 -12.29 -8.33 -9.63
CA ALA A 30 -12.32 -6.92 -9.22
C ALA A 30 -13.24 -6.64 -8.02
N PHE A 31 -14.27 -7.43 -7.81
CA PHE A 31 -15.22 -7.29 -6.69
C PHE A 31 -14.83 -8.11 -5.45
N GLU A 32 -13.80 -8.92 -5.52
CA GLU A 32 -13.31 -9.70 -4.36
C GLU A 32 -12.30 -8.88 -3.56
N PRO A 33 -12.38 -8.85 -2.23
CA PRO A 33 -11.34 -8.24 -1.42
C PRO A 33 -10.03 -9.01 -1.59
N LEU A 34 -8.92 -8.31 -1.80
CA LEU A 34 -7.58 -8.90 -1.89
C LEU A 34 -6.87 -8.68 -0.55
N PRO A 35 -6.71 -9.71 0.29
CA PRO A 35 -5.94 -9.57 1.53
C PRO A 35 -4.45 -9.35 1.25
N ALA A 36 -3.78 -8.48 2.02
CA ALA A 36 -2.35 -8.25 1.87
C ALA A 36 -1.50 -9.50 2.10
N GLU A 37 -1.98 -10.44 2.94
CA GLU A 37 -1.33 -11.73 3.19
C GLU A 37 -1.17 -12.59 1.93
N VAL A 38 -2.04 -12.38 0.93
CA VAL A 38 -1.90 -13.06 -0.37
C VAL A 38 -0.67 -12.54 -1.11
N LEU A 39 -0.42 -11.22 -1.05
CA LEU A 39 0.79 -10.60 -1.61
C LEU A 39 2.04 -11.01 -0.81
N VAL A 40 1.94 -11.07 0.53
CA VAL A 40 3.03 -11.58 1.40
C VAL A 40 3.47 -12.95 0.93
N LYS A 41 2.55 -13.88 0.73
CA LYS A 41 2.84 -15.24 0.25
C LYS A 41 3.39 -15.24 -1.17
N HIS A 42 2.78 -14.46 -2.07
CA HIS A 42 3.17 -14.40 -3.48
C HIS A 42 4.60 -13.89 -3.66
N PHE A 43 4.98 -12.84 -2.96
CA PHE A 43 6.32 -12.25 -3.01
C PHE A 43 7.30 -12.88 -2.03
N LYS A 44 6.88 -13.89 -1.27
CA LYS A 44 7.68 -14.56 -0.21
C LYS A 44 8.26 -13.53 0.77
N ALA A 45 7.46 -12.52 1.10
CA ALA A 45 7.87 -11.49 2.05
C ALA A 45 7.78 -12.02 3.50
N THR A 46 8.67 -11.53 4.36
CA THR A 46 8.56 -11.71 5.80
C THR A 46 8.08 -10.40 6.41
N LEU A 47 7.00 -10.46 7.19
CA LEU A 47 6.50 -9.31 7.94
C LEU A 47 7.10 -9.29 9.34
N PHE A 48 7.49 -8.10 9.77
CA PHE A 48 7.96 -7.82 11.12
C PHE A 48 7.14 -6.68 11.75
N THR A 49 6.97 -6.72 13.05
CA THR A 49 6.63 -5.54 13.85
C THR A 49 7.92 -4.89 14.37
N ALA A 50 7.84 -3.72 14.98
CA ALA A 50 9.02 -3.08 15.57
C ALA A 50 9.79 -4.00 16.53
N GLU A 51 9.03 -4.82 17.29
CA GLU A 51 9.59 -5.71 18.30
C GLU A 51 10.24 -6.97 17.73
N THR A 52 9.89 -7.36 16.50
CA THR A 52 10.31 -8.63 15.90
C THR A 52 11.39 -8.48 14.83
N VAL A 53 11.76 -7.25 14.47
CA VAL A 53 12.85 -7.00 13.50
C VAL A 53 14.16 -7.57 14.05
N PRO A 54 14.83 -8.48 13.30
CA PRO A 54 16.10 -9.06 13.74
C PRO A 54 17.19 -7.98 13.91
N ASN A 55 17.91 -8.05 15.01
CA ASN A 55 19.04 -7.15 15.33
C ASN A 55 18.67 -5.64 15.40
N ALA A 56 17.40 -5.33 15.60
CA ALA A 56 17.00 -3.94 15.80
C ALA A 56 17.54 -3.42 17.16
N GLU A 57 17.98 -2.16 17.18
CA GLU A 57 18.43 -1.51 18.39
C GLU A 57 17.26 -1.29 19.36
N LEU A 58 17.47 -1.52 20.66
CA LEU A 58 16.43 -1.41 21.69
C LEU A 58 15.77 -0.02 21.72
N GLU A 59 16.54 1.04 21.51
CA GLU A 59 16.05 2.42 21.44
C GLU A 59 15.11 2.64 20.23
N ALA A 60 15.48 2.10 19.06
CA ALA A 60 14.64 2.15 17.87
C ALA A 60 13.34 1.37 18.07
N ILE A 61 13.41 0.17 18.66
CA ILE A 61 12.22 -0.62 19.01
C ILE A 61 11.30 0.18 19.92
N LYS A 62 11.81 0.76 21.00
CA LYS A 62 11.00 1.55 21.94
C LYS A 62 10.34 2.75 21.27
N LEU A 63 11.08 3.46 20.40
CA LEU A 63 10.56 4.62 19.68
C LEU A 63 9.42 4.22 18.76
N LEU A 64 9.59 3.18 17.94
CA LEU A 64 8.60 2.73 16.98
C LEU A 64 7.39 2.06 17.64
N SER A 65 7.60 1.23 18.67
CA SER A 65 6.52 0.52 19.37
C SER A 65 5.57 1.46 20.13
N ASN A 66 6.00 2.69 20.44
CA ASN A 66 5.19 3.67 21.15
C ASN A 66 4.65 4.80 20.26
N SER A 67 4.85 4.72 18.95
CA SER A 67 4.42 5.76 18.01
C SER A 67 3.39 5.21 17.02
N ASP A 68 2.35 6.01 16.76
CA ASP A 68 1.37 5.79 15.71
C ASP A 68 1.68 6.61 14.43
N GLU A 69 2.83 7.31 14.41
CA GLU A 69 3.22 8.22 13.33
C GLU A 69 3.82 7.52 12.12
N TRP A 70 4.30 6.29 12.28
CA TRP A 70 4.84 5.50 11.19
C TRP A 70 3.86 4.39 10.76
N SER A 71 3.94 3.94 9.52
CA SER A 71 3.00 2.98 8.94
C SER A 71 3.65 1.63 8.62
N ALA A 72 4.40 1.57 7.54
CA ALA A 72 5.16 0.40 7.13
C ALA A 72 6.41 0.85 6.36
N GLY A 73 7.32 -0.09 6.09
CA GLY A 73 8.48 0.17 5.26
C GLY A 73 9.21 -1.10 4.87
N ILE A 74 9.73 -1.12 3.64
CA ILE A 74 10.60 -2.19 3.16
C ILE A 74 11.99 -1.98 3.78
N ILE A 75 12.49 -2.96 4.52
CA ILE A 75 13.81 -2.92 5.16
C ILE A 75 14.84 -3.80 4.45
N SER A 76 14.41 -4.72 3.58
CA SER A 76 15.25 -5.54 2.71
C SER A 76 14.46 -5.98 1.48
N ILE A 77 15.14 -6.09 0.33
CA ILE A 77 14.52 -6.59 -0.92
C ILE A 77 14.87 -8.06 -1.16
N ASN A 78 16.01 -8.49 -0.74
CA ASN A 78 16.45 -9.87 -0.93
C ASN A 78 17.20 -10.40 0.31
N PRO A 79 16.52 -11.13 1.18
CA PRO A 79 15.08 -11.49 1.18
C PRO A 79 14.16 -10.27 1.36
N LEU A 80 12.92 -10.36 0.88
CA LEU A 80 11.96 -9.28 1.03
C LEU A 80 11.44 -9.21 2.48
N TRP A 81 11.80 -8.16 3.19
CA TRP A 81 11.39 -7.89 4.57
C TRP A 81 10.64 -6.58 4.66
N ILE A 82 9.48 -6.62 5.28
CA ILE A 82 8.63 -5.44 5.51
C ILE A 82 8.35 -5.32 6.99
N VAL A 83 8.65 -4.17 7.59
CA VAL A 83 8.22 -3.82 8.94
C VAL A 83 6.91 -3.04 8.86
N HIS A 84 5.95 -3.33 9.73
CA HIS A 84 4.67 -2.63 9.78
C HIS A 84 4.24 -2.31 11.21
N ASN A 85 3.45 -1.24 11.36
CA ASN A 85 2.92 -0.83 12.65
C ASN A 85 1.66 -1.65 12.99
N SER A 86 1.82 -2.64 13.87
CA SER A 86 0.74 -3.51 14.33
C SER A 86 -0.30 -2.80 15.23
N ARG A 87 -0.04 -1.56 15.66
CA ARG A 87 -0.98 -0.75 16.47
C ARG A 87 -2.10 -0.13 15.62
N HIS A 88 -1.89 0.01 14.33
CA HIS A 88 -2.90 0.52 13.41
C HIS A 88 -4.10 -0.41 13.29
N THR A 89 -5.26 0.12 12.93
CA THR A 89 -6.44 -0.70 12.60
C THR A 89 -6.13 -1.66 11.46
N LEU A 90 -6.84 -2.79 11.37
CA LEU A 90 -6.63 -3.77 10.31
C LEU A 90 -6.78 -3.15 8.91
N ALA A 91 -7.74 -2.26 8.71
CA ALA A 91 -7.92 -1.55 7.44
C ALA A 91 -6.72 -0.65 7.10
N ARG A 92 -6.10 0.00 8.09
CA ARG A 92 -4.90 0.81 7.88
C ARG A 92 -3.69 -0.06 7.60
N GLN A 93 -3.46 -1.13 8.39
CA GLN A 93 -2.40 -2.10 8.12
C GLN A 93 -2.50 -2.69 6.71
N GLN A 94 -3.71 -3.03 6.27
CA GLN A 94 -4.00 -3.48 4.91
C GLN A 94 -3.53 -2.45 3.87
N SER A 95 -3.91 -1.18 4.03
CA SER A 95 -3.53 -0.10 3.10
C SER A 95 -2.02 0.16 3.12
N ASP A 96 -1.40 0.15 4.31
CA ASP A 96 0.03 0.35 4.48
C ASP A 96 0.82 -0.76 3.75
N LEU A 97 0.42 -2.02 3.90
CA LEU A 97 1.03 -3.15 3.19
C LEU A 97 0.79 -3.09 1.67
N MET A 98 -0.40 -2.68 1.22
CA MET A 98 -0.66 -2.49 -0.22
C MET A 98 0.24 -1.42 -0.83
N HIS A 99 0.56 -0.35 -0.08
CA HIS A 99 1.50 0.68 -0.47
C HIS A 99 2.92 0.11 -0.64
N GLU A 100 3.42 -0.65 0.35
CA GLU A 100 4.74 -1.27 0.26
C GLU A 100 4.84 -2.28 -0.88
N PHE A 101 3.80 -3.11 -1.09
CA PHE A 101 3.76 -4.01 -2.24
C PHE A 101 3.68 -3.27 -3.58
N ALA A 102 3.10 -2.08 -3.63
CA ALA A 102 3.13 -1.26 -4.83
C ALA A 102 4.56 -0.85 -5.20
N HIS A 103 5.41 -0.50 -4.22
CA HIS A 103 6.83 -0.27 -4.46
C HIS A 103 7.54 -1.51 -5.01
N VAL A 104 7.24 -2.69 -4.46
CA VAL A 104 7.81 -3.97 -4.94
C VAL A 104 7.39 -4.25 -6.39
N ILE A 105 6.09 -4.13 -6.69
CA ILE A 105 5.52 -4.39 -8.03
C ILE A 105 6.09 -3.44 -9.08
N LEU A 106 6.26 -2.16 -8.72
CA LEU A 106 6.81 -1.13 -9.62
C LEU A 106 8.34 -1.15 -9.67
N LYS A 107 8.98 -1.96 -8.82
CA LYS A 107 10.44 -2.04 -8.71
C LYS A 107 11.07 -0.68 -8.43
N HIS A 108 10.41 0.11 -7.56
CA HIS A 108 10.97 1.37 -7.14
C HIS A 108 12.32 1.16 -6.44
N GLU A 109 13.29 1.99 -6.77
CA GLU A 109 14.57 1.95 -6.07
C GLU A 109 14.34 2.26 -4.58
N MET A 110 14.99 1.48 -3.72
CA MET A 110 15.03 1.75 -2.28
C MET A 110 15.68 3.12 -2.06
N VAL A 111 15.30 3.71 -0.95
CA VAL A 111 15.73 5.04 -0.51
C VAL A 111 17.19 5.32 -0.86
N ARG A 112 17.45 6.37 -1.65
CA ARG A 112 18.77 6.96 -1.77
C ARG A 112 18.97 7.91 -0.59
N TYR A 113 20.14 7.87 0.00
CA TYR A 113 20.51 8.85 1.03
C TYR A 113 21.17 10.04 0.37
N ASP A 114 20.77 11.24 0.77
CA ASP A 114 21.46 12.45 0.39
C ASP A 114 22.90 12.40 0.95
N SER A 115 23.88 12.56 0.08
CA SER A 115 25.30 12.43 0.45
C SER A 115 25.80 13.54 1.39
N GLN A 116 25.08 14.66 1.47
CA GLN A 116 25.46 15.81 2.31
C GLN A 116 24.76 15.77 3.67
N THR A 117 23.50 15.37 3.70
CA THR A 117 22.66 15.41 4.91
C THR A 117 22.48 14.04 5.57
N GLY A 118 22.80 12.96 4.86
CA GLY A 118 22.53 11.59 5.32
C GLY A 118 21.04 11.26 5.43
N LEU A 119 20.16 12.15 4.98
CA LEU A 119 18.72 11.96 5.05
C LEU A 119 18.21 11.12 3.89
N PRO A 120 17.18 10.27 4.11
CA PRO A 120 16.58 9.49 3.06
C PRO A 120 15.88 10.41 2.04
N GLN A 121 16.28 10.32 0.76
CA GLN A 121 15.60 10.97 -0.35
C GLN A 121 14.57 10.03 -0.96
N ARG A 122 13.30 10.25 -0.66
CA ARG A 122 12.20 9.62 -1.38
C ARG A 122 11.85 10.44 -2.60
N LEU A 123 11.83 9.81 -3.78
CA LEU A 123 11.31 10.46 -4.96
C LEU A 123 9.79 10.56 -4.83
N GLN A 124 9.26 11.77 -4.69
CA GLN A 124 7.82 12.03 -4.53
C GLN A 124 6.99 11.29 -5.60
N LYS A 125 7.50 11.22 -6.82
CA LYS A 125 6.87 10.46 -7.91
C LYS A 125 6.65 8.98 -7.55
N TYR A 126 7.60 8.34 -6.89
CA TYR A 126 7.47 6.92 -6.49
C TYR A 126 6.45 6.74 -5.38
N GLU A 127 6.39 7.69 -4.45
CA GLU A 127 5.37 7.69 -3.39
C GLU A 127 3.96 7.88 -3.99
N ASP A 128 3.81 8.84 -4.91
CA ASP A 128 2.53 9.08 -5.58
C ASP A 128 2.05 7.84 -6.37
N GLU A 129 2.96 7.19 -7.11
CA GLU A 129 2.67 5.96 -7.84
C GLU A 129 2.31 4.81 -6.89
N ALA A 130 3.01 4.67 -5.75
CA ALA A 130 2.75 3.63 -4.77
C ALA A 130 1.42 3.82 -4.04
N VAL A 131 1.09 5.04 -3.64
CA VAL A 131 -0.22 5.38 -3.05
C VAL A 131 -1.34 5.04 -4.03
N TYR A 132 -1.20 5.44 -5.29
CA TYR A 132 -2.23 5.19 -6.30
C TYR A 132 -2.38 3.69 -6.60
N LEU A 133 -1.28 2.98 -6.86
CA LEU A 133 -1.30 1.54 -7.16
C LEU A 133 -1.79 0.72 -5.96
N GLY A 134 -1.35 1.04 -4.74
CA GLY A 134 -1.81 0.40 -3.52
C GLY A 134 -3.33 0.51 -3.37
N GLY A 135 -3.87 1.70 -3.62
CA GLY A 135 -5.32 1.92 -3.67
C GLY A 135 -6.02 1.11 -4.76
N CYS A 136 -5.41 0.97 -5.96
CA CYS A 136 -5.95 0.14 -7.06
C CYS A 136 -5.93 -1.35 -6.73
N LEU A 137 -4.89 -1.83 -6.05
CA LEU A 137 -4.81 -3.23 -5.59
C LEU A 137 -5.91 -3.53 -4.58
N GLN A 138 -6.16 -2.62 -3.65
CA GLN A 138 -7.16 -2.77 -2.60
C GLN A 138 -8.57 -2.59 -3.15
N ILE A 139 -8.84 -1.50 -3.86
CA ILE A 139 -10.15 -1.15 -4.43
C ILE A 139 -9.98 -0.82 -5.92
N PRO A 140 -10.02 -1.82 -6.81
CA PRO A 140 -9.88 -1.58 -8.24
C PRO A 140 -11.10 -0.84 -8.82
N ARG A 141 -10.89 -0.10 -9.91
CA ARG A 141 -11.96 0.68 -10.56
C ARG A 141 -13.22 -0.14 -10.86
N ARG A 142 -13.06 -1.37 -11.39
CA ARG A 142 -14.18 -2.27 -11.65
C ARG A 142 -14.90 -2.72 -10.38
N GLY A 143 -14.18 -2.81 -9.26
CA GLY A 143 -14.75 -3.08 -7.94
C GLY A 143 -15.64 -1.93 -7.46
N LEU A 144 -15.20 -0.67 -7.66
CA LEU A 144 -16.02 0.51 -7.37
C LEU A 144 -17.29 0.56 -8.24
N LEU A 145 -17.16 0.28 -9.53
CA LEU A 145 -18.32 0.23 -10.44
C LEU A 145 -19.33 -0.86 -10.02
N TRP A 146 -18.83 -2.03 -9.63
CA TRP A 146 -19.65 -3.10 -9.09
C TRP A 146 -20.37 -2.67 -7.80
N ALA A 147 -19.65 -2.05 -6.86
CA ALA A 147 -20.22 -1.57 -5.61
C ALA A 147 -21.31 -0.49 -5.85
N LYS A 148 -21.08 0.40 -6.82
CA LYS A 148 -22.08 1.40 -7.26
C LYS A 148 -23.32 0.74 -7.83
N GLN A 149 -23.19 -0.28 -8.68
CA GLN A 149 -24.32 -1.06 -9.20
C GLN A 149 -25.10 -1.76 -8.08
N LYS A 150 -24.44 -2.14 -6.99
CA LYS A 150 -25.06 -2.71 -5.79
C LYS A 150 -25.59 -1.65 -4.82
N GLN A 151 -25.50 -0.36 -5.17
CA GLN A 151 -25.94 0.77 -4.34
C GLN A 151 -25.30 0.77 -2.92
N MET A 152 -24.06 0.28 -2.82
CA MET A 152 -23.34 0.25 -1.54
C MET A 152 -22.97 1.67 -1.09
N THR A 153 -23.12 1.92 0.20
CA THR A 153 -22.62 3.15 0.84
C THR A 153 -21.10 3.11 0.94
N ILE A 154 -20.48 4.27 1.18
CA ILE A 154 -19.02 4.37 1.41
C ILE A 154 -18.57 3.40 2.51
N SER A 155 -19.30 3.36 3.64
CA SER A 155 -18.98 2.47 4.77
C SER A 155 -19.10 0.99 4.39
N GLN A 156 -20.09 0.62 3.57
CA GLN A 156 -20.22 -0.75 3.08
C GLN A 156 -19.10 -1.14 2.12
N VAL A 157 -18.67 -0.24 1.25
CA VAL A 157 -17.50 -0.47 0.36
C VAL A 157 -16.22 -0.60 1.18
N ALA A 158 -16.02 0.27 2.16
CA ALA A 158 -14.88 0.23 3.07
C ALA A 158 -14.79 -1.11 3.81
N LEU A 159 -15.90 -1.54 4.40
CA LEU A 159 -15.98 -2.84 5.09
C LEU A 159 -15.70 -4.02 4.13
N HIS A 160 -16.31 -4.00 2.94
CA HIS A 160 -16.16 -5.07 1.96
C HIS A 160 -14.71 -5.26 1.50
N PHE A 161 -14.00 -4.16 1.21
CA PHE A 161 -12.62 -4.21 0.73
C PHE A 161 -11.56 -4.13 1.83
N ASN A 162 -11.97 -4.17 3.11
CA ASN A 162 -11.08 -3.95 4.26
C ASN A 162 -10.25 -2.68 4.09
N ALA A 163 -10.91 -1.57 3.80
CA ALA A 163 -10.32 -0.26 3.55
C ALA A 163 -10.89 0.80 4.50
N SER A 164 -10.22 1.94 4.61
CA SER A 164 -10.80 3.11 5.26
C SER A 164 -11.83 3.80 4.35
N GLU A 165 -12.79 4.53 4.92
CA GLU A 165 -13.70 5.37 4.14
C GLU A 165 -12.95 6.42 3.31
N ASP A 166 -11.82 6.93 3.82
CA ASP A 166 -10.98 7.89 3.10
C ASP A 166 -10.32 7.25 1.88
N MET A 167 -9.91 5.98 1.96
CA MET A 167 -9.43 5.24 0.79
C MET A 167 -10.55 5.06 -0.26
N VAL A 168 -11.78 4.76 0.17
CA VAL A 168 -12.94 4.68 -0.74
C VAL A 168 -13.20 6.02 -1.42
N LYS A 169 -13.21 7.13 -0.67
CA LYS A 169 -13.36 8.49 -1.21
C LYS A 169 -12.23 8.83 -2.19
N PHE A 170 -10.98 8.56 -1.80
CA PHE A 170 -9.81 8.74 -2.67
C PHE A 170 -9.99 8.00 -3.98
N ARG A 171 -10.31 6.71 -3.95
CA ARG A 171 -10.50 5.90 -5.15
C ARG A 171 -11.71 6.35 -6.00
N SER A 172 -12.75 6.88 -5.38
CA SER A 172 -13.93 7.39 -6.07
C SER A 172 -13.68 8.72 -6.78
N ASN A 173 -12.80 9.57 -6.25
CA ASN A 173 -12.50 10.91 -6.78
C ASN A 173 -11.49 10.91 -7.92
N VAL A 174 -10.70 9.83 -8.07
CA VAL A 174 -9.64 9.73 -9.11
C VAL A 174 -10.08 8.99 -10.38
N ASN A 175 -11.34 8.63 -10.49
CA ASN A 175 -11.91 7.87 -11.61
C ASN A 175 -12.78 8.74 -12.53
#